data_2c18e85b90bcba1e3deac1c9eb9e84f3
#
_entry.id   2c18e85b90bcba1e3deac1c9eb9e84f3
#
_cell.length_a   1.000
_cell.length_b   1.000
_cell.length_c   1.000
_cell.angle_alpha   90.00
_cell.angle_beta   90.00
_cell.angle_gamma   90.00
#
_symmetry.space_group_name_H-M   'P 1'
#
loop_
_entity.id
_entity.type
_entity.pdbx_description
1 polymer ?
#
loop_
_entity_poly.entity_id
_entity_poly.type
_entity_poly.pdbx_seq_one_letter_code
_entity_poly.pdbx_strand_id
1 'polypeptide(L)'
;MTQRATLMVCLAFSSLVHGAVQAAELGVFASRAVWTVLTAIGPEFEKNSGHKLNTTTGLSAEFVRRINSGEAFDVIAAPPGTLVGLIRGGKILPDSRIGIARSRYGVVVRAGATKPDIGSVESFKRTLLNAKSITYLPVPGVPQLIEKLGLKDAIASKLTIPDDDISAELVAKGEVELAIVAATQAFTTHGVELAGLLPAEIEISTEFAGAISAASANPDAARSLLVFLTGPRAKETIRAQGMEPL
;
A
#
# COMPACT_ATOMS: atom_id res chain seq x y z
N MET A 1 -39.96 16.51 -75.19
CA MET A 1 -38.57 16.52 -74.73
C MET A 1 -38.62 16.73 -73.18
N THR A 2 -38.57 15.66 -72.40
CA THR A 2 -38.71 15.68 -70.94
C THR A 2 -37.37 15.26 -70.32
N GLN A 3 -36.68 16.20 -69.71
CA GLN A 3 -35.40 16.01 -68.99
C GLN A 3 -35.66 15.49 -67.60
N ARG A 4 -35.25 14.24 -67.29
CA ARG A 4 -35.29 13.66 -65.94
C ARG A 4 -34.01 14.04 -65.23
N ALA A 5 -34.13 14.84 -64.18
CA ALA A 5 -33.08 15.11 -63.23
C ALA A 5 -32.95 13.97 -62.23
N THR A 6 -31.81 13.29 -62.21
CA THR A 6 -31.48 12.25 -61.24
C THR A 6 -30.83 12.91 -60.04
N LEU A 7 -31.51 12.87 -58.91
CA LEU A 7 -31.01 13.37 -57.61
C LEU A 7 -30.14 12.27 -56.97
N MET A 8 -28.83 12.56 -56.90
CA MET A 8 -27.84 11.68 -56.26
C MET A 8 -27.73 12.04 -54.77
N VAL A 9 -28.31 11.21 -53.86
CA VAL A 9 -28.21 11.39 -52.42
C VAL A 9 -26.91 10.74 -51.95
N CYS A 10 -25.90 11.57 -51.62
CA CYS A 10 -24.70 11.11 -50.93
C CYS A 10 -24.99 10.88 -49.45
N LEU A 11 -25.16 9.65 -49.03
CA LEU A 11 -25.14 9.27 -47.62
C LEU A 11 -23.69 9.32 -47.09
N ALA A 12 -23.37 10.36 -46.30
CA ALA A 12 -22.14 10.42 -45.57
C ALA A 12 -22.24 9.46 -44.36
N PHE A 13 -21.57 8.32 -44.47
CA PHE A 13 -21.37 7.40 -43.33
C PHE A 13 -20.34 8.03 -42.39
N SER A 14 -20.81 8.67 -41.30
CA SER A 14 -19.95 9.10 -40.22
C SER A 14 -19.54 7.86 -39.41
N SER A 15 -18.37 7.30 -39.75
CA SER A 15 -17.74 6.24 -38.94
C SER A 15 -17.34 6.81 -37.58
N LEU A 16 -18.14 6.55 -36.55
CA LEU A 16 -17.74 6.73 -35.17
C LEU A 16 -16.57 5.77 -34.90
N VAL A 17 -15.34 6.28 -35.00
CA VAL A 17 -14.15 5.58 -34.53
C VAL A 17 -14.25 5.54 -33.00
N HIS A 18 -14.87 4.50 -32.47
CA HIS A 18 -14.69 4.11 -31.08
C HIS A 18 -13.25 3.63 -30.96
N GLY A 19 -12.37 4.49 -30.46
CA GLY A 19 -11.01 4.09 -30.10
C GLY A 19 -11.13 2.92 -29.11
N ALA A 20 -10.91 1.70 -29.57
CA ALA A 20 -10.78 0.55 -28.69
C ALA A 20 -9.62 0.85 -27.74
N VAL A 21 -9.90 1.03 -26.46
CA VAL A 21 -8.85 1.10 -25.44
C VAL A 21 -8.10 -0.24 -25.53
N GLN A 22 -6.86 -0.18 -26.00
CA GLN A 22 -6.03 -1.36 -26.10
C GLN A 22 -5.78 -1.90 -24.70
N ALA A 23 -6.11 -3.19 -24.47
CA ALA A 23 -5.83 -3.84 -23.21
C ALA A 23 -4.33 -3.80 -22.92
N ALA A 24 -3.95 -3.26 -21.76
CA ALA A 24 -2.57 -3.20 -21.32
C ALA A 24 -2.37 -4.15 -20.13
N GLU A 25 -1.19 -4.73 -20.01
CA GLU A 25 -0.72 -5.38 -18.79
C GLU A 25 0.14 -4.38 -18.02
N LEU A 26 -0.29 -4.01 -16.82
CA LEU A 26 0.38 -3.04 -15.95
C LEU A 26 1.25 -3.74 -14.92
N GLY A 27 2.55 -3.50 -14.97
CA GLY A 27 3.49 -3.88 -13.90
C GLY A 27 3.34 -2.94 -12.71
N VAL A 28 2.95 -3.47 -11.54
CA VAL A 28 2.66 -2.68 -10.34
C VAL A 28 3.54 -3.13 -9.19
N PHE A 29 4.40 -2.23 -8.68
CA PHE A 29 5.09 -2.42 -7.41
C PHE A 29 4.27 -1.79 -6.29
N ALA A 30 3.87 -2.58 -5.31
CA ALA A 30 3.03 -2.12 -4.22
C ALA A 30 3.56 -2.57 -2.85
N SER A 31 3.75 -1.61 -1.95
CA SER A 31 3.95 -1.92 -0.53
C SER A 31 2.79 -2.77 -0.02
N ARG A 32 3.05 -3.67 0.94
CA ARG A 32 2.07 -4.66 1.44
C ARG A 32 0.68 -4.06 1.71
N ALA A 33 0.62 -2.89 2.36
CA ALA A 33 -0.64 -2.24 2.68
C ALA A 33 -1.48 -1.89 1.42
N VAL A 34 -0.85 -1.38 0.36
CA VAL A 34 -1.55 -1.07 -0.91
C VAL A 34 -1.80 -2.34 -1.72
N TRP A 35 -0.89 -3.31 -1.65
CA TRP A 35 -1.05 -4.61 -2.30
C TRP A 35 -2.31 -5.34 -1.81
N THR A 36 -2.62 -5.31 -0.50
CA THR A 36 -3.86 -5.92 0.02
C THR A 36 -5.12 -5.25 -0.52
N VAL A 37 -5.08 -3.93 -0.72
CA VAL A 37 -6.18 -3.20 -1.39
C VAL A 37 -6.28 -3.65 -2.85
N LEU A 38 -5.18 -3.68 -3.59
CA LEU A 38 -5.14 -4.14 -4.99
C LEU A 38 -5.63 -5.59 -5.14
N THR A 39 -5.27 -6.48 -4.22
CA THR A 39 -5.76 -7.87 -4.22
C THR A 39 -7.28 -7.93 -4.07
N ALA A 40 -7.86 -7.05 -3.23
CA ALA A 40 -9.29 -7.04 -2.99
C ALA A 40 -10.11 -6.44 -4.14
N ILE A 41 -9.63 -5.36 -4.78
CA ILE A 41 -10.40 -4.63 -5.80
C ILE A 41 -9.79 -4.65 -7.20
N GLY A 42 -8.59 -5.18 -7.37
CA GLY A 42 -7.90 -5.30 -8.67
C GLY A 42 -8.73 -6.05 -9.73
N PRO A 43 -9.36 -7.18 -9.39
CA PRO A 43 -10.24 -7.87 -10.34
C PRO A 43 -11.40 -7.01 -10.88
N GLU A 44 -11.92 -6.09 -10.05
CA GLU A 44 -12.94 -5.13 -10.48
C GLU A 44 -12.37 -4.09 -11.46
N PHE A 45 -11.17 -3.57 -11.18
CA PHE A 45 -10.46 -2.70 -12.10
C PHE A 45 -10.21 -3.39 -13.45
N GLU A 46 -9.68 -4.61 -13.44
CA GLU A 46 -9.42 -5.38 -14.66
C GLU A 46 -10.68 -5.59 -15.49
N LYS A 47 -11.79 -5.96 -14.83
CA LYS A 47 -13.08 -6.16 -15.50
C LYS A 47 -13.61 -4.88 -16.14
N ASN A 48 -13.48 -3.74 -15.44
CA ASN A 48 -14.07 -2.48 -15.88
C ASN A 48 -13.22 -1.77 -16.94
N SER A 49 -11.90 -1.89 -16.86
CA SER A 49 -10.96 -1.21 -17.77
C SER A 49 -10.49 -2.07 -18.94
N GLY A 50 -10.59 -3.39 -18.84
CA GLY A 50 -10.00 -4.34 -19.78
C GLY A 50 -8.48 -4.52 -19.62
N HIS A 51 -7.83 -3.75 -18.73
CA HIS A 51 -6.39 -3.89 -18.43
C HIS A 51 -6.14 -5.08 -17.50
N LYS A 52 -4.88 -5.53 -17.41
CA LYS A 52 -4.44 -6.57 -16.48
C LYS A 52 -3.43 -6.00 -15.50
N LEU A 53 -3.41 -6.54 -14.27
CA LEU A 53 -2.49 -6.15 -13.22
C LEU A 53 -1.50 -7.28 -12.93
N ASN A 54 -0.22 -6.98 -13.12
CA ASN A 54 0.88 -7.83 -12.66
C ASN A 54 1.50 -7.17 -11.42
N THR A 55 1.00 -7.56 -10.23
CA THR A 55 1.33 -6.88 -8.98
C THR A 55 2.41 -7.63 -8.21
N THR A 56 3.48 -6.92 -7.87
CA THR A 56 4.55 -7.40 -6.98
C THR A 56 4.50 -6.63 -5.67
N THR A 57 4.49 -7.36 -4.55
CA THR A 57 4.63 -6.78 -3.21
C THR A 57 6.05 -6.93 -2.69
N GLY A 58 6.49 -6.02 -1.82
CA GLY A 58 7.82 -6.04 -1.22
C GLY A 58 8.13 -4.79 -0.41
N LEU A 59 9.34 -4.73 0.10
CA LEU A 59 9.86 -3.56 0.82
C LEU A 59 10.35 -2.49 -0.16
N SER A 60 10.26 -1.22 0.25
CA SER A 60 10.69 -0.08 -0.57
C SER A 60 12.15 -0.18 -1.04
N ALA A 61 13.05 -0.68 -0.19
CA ALA A 61 14.46 -0.84 -0.55
C ALA A 61 14.66 -1.84 -1.70
N GLU A 62 13.86 -2.91 -1.73
CA GLU A 62 13.87 -3.89 -2.81
C GLU A 62 13.37 -3.27 -4.12
N PHE A 63 12.25 -2.54 -4.08
CA PHE A 63 11.74 -1.86 -5.27
C PHE A 63 12.74 -0.86 -5.85
N VAL A 64 13.38 -0.05 -4.99
CA VAL A 64 14.41 0.89 -5.43
C VAL A 64 15.59 0.17 -6.09
N ARG A 65 16.03 -0.95 -5.52
CA ARG A 65 17.10 -1.76 -6.12
C ARG A 65 16.70 -2.30 -7.50
N ARG A 66 15.50 -2.92 -7.62
CA ARG A 66 14.98 -3.49 -8.88
C ARG A 66 14.81 -2.42 -9.96
N ILE A 67 14.24 -1.27 -9.61
CA ILE A 67 14.08 -0.13 -10.52
C ILE A 67 15.43 0.41 -10.99
N ASN A 68 16.41 0.52 -10.09
CA ASN A 68 17.75 0.98 -10.45
C ASN A 68 18.52 -0.01 -11.30
N SER A 69 18.22 -1.32 -11.19
CA SER A 69 18.77 -2.34 -12.09
C SER A 69 18.07 -2.42 -13.46
N GLY A 70 17.08 -1.55 -13.70
CA GLY A 70 16.41 -1.45 -15.00
C GLY A 70 15.13 -2.28 -15.14
N GLU A 71 14.60 -2.82 -14.06
CA GLU A 71 13.35 -3.57 -14.12
C GLU A 71 12.19 -2.64 -14.51
N ALA A 72 11.40 -3.05 -15.51
CA ALA A 72 10.27 -2.30 -16.00
C ALA A 72 9.08 -2.38 -15.03
N PHE A 73 8.39 -1.26 -14.87
CA PHE A 73 7.13 -1.14 -14.14
C PHE A 73 6.31 0.01 -14.69
N ASP A 74 5.01 0.02 -14.45
CA ASP A 74 4.11 1.11 -14.85
C ASP A 74 3.70 1.97 -13.65
N VAL A 75 3.39 1.34 -12.51
CA VAL A 75 2.95 2.01 -11.28
C VAL A 75 3.76 1.52 -10.08
N ILE A 76 4.13 2.46 -9.22
CA ILE A 76 4.64 2.16 -7.89
C ILE A 76 3.73 2.77 -6.83
N ALA A 77 3.38 2.01 -5.79
CA ALA A 77 2.66 2.48 -4.61
C ALA A 77 3.49 2.22 -3.35
N ALA A 78 4.07 3.28 -2.80
CA ALA A 78 5.07 3.21 -1.74
C ALA A 78 5.01 4.44 -0.81
N PRO A 79 5.72 4.43 0.34
CA PRO A 79 5.85 5.61 1.18
C PRO A 79 6.43 6.81 0.41
N PRO A 80 5.97 8.06 0.72
CA PRO A 80 6.37 9.27 0.00
C PRO A 80 7.88 9.47 -0.10
N GLY A 81 8.64 9.10 0.94
CA GLY A 81 10.10 9.20 0.93
C GLY A 81 10.77 8.38 -0.18
N THR A 82 10.25 7.19 -0.45
CA THR A 82 10.68 6.33 -1.57
C THR A 82 10.43 7.01 -2.91
N LEU A 83 9.21 7.55 -3.08
CA LEU A 83 8.83 8.22 -4.32
C LEU A 83 9.68 9.47 -4.58
N VAL A 84 9.98 10.26 -3.56
CA VAL A 84 10.88 11.44 -3.68
C VAL A 84 12.26 11.02 -4.20
N GLY A 85 12.82 9.92 -3.72
CA GLY A 85 14.09 9.39 -4.22
C GLY A 85 14.01 8.99 -5.71
N LEU A 86 12.94 8.32 -6.10
CA LEU A 86 12.71 7.90 -7.48
C LEU A 86 12.42 9.07 -8.42
N ILE A 87 11.73 10.13 -7.96
CA ILE A 87 11.55 11.38 -8.72
C ILE A 87 12.92 12.02 -9.01
N ARG A 88 13.76 12.18 -7.98
CA ARG A 88 15.11 12.75 -8.13
C ARG A 88 15.98 11.94 -9.10
N GLY A 89 15.78 10.63 -9.12
CA GLY A 89 16.45 9.71 -10.05
C GLY A 89 15.84 9.65 -11.45
N GLY A 90 14.79 10.45 -11.75
CA GLY A 90 14.10 10.45 -13.04
C GLY A 90 13.37 9.14 -13.38
N LYS A 91 13.05 8.32 -12.37
CA LYS A 91 12.42 7.01 -12.54
C LYS A 91 10.90 7.05 -12.60
N ILE A 92 10.28 8.07 -12.01
CA ILE A 92 8.82 8.28 -12.00
C ILE A 92 8.48 9.72 -12.39
N LEU A 93 7.28 9.90 -12.92
CA LEU A 93 6.75 11.20 -13.32
C LEU A 93 6.38 12.02 -12.07
N PRO A 94 6.95 13.22 -11.84
CA PRO A 94 6.69 14.01 -10.62
C PRO A 94 5.21 14.32 -10.40
N ASP A 95 4.51 14.70 -11.47
CA ASP A 95 3.11 15.16 -11.44
C ASP A 95 2.10 14.00 -11.40
N SER A 96 2.59 12.76 -11.40
CA SER A 96 1.72 11.57 -11.30
C SER A 96 1.44 11.14 -9.86
N ARG A 97 2.11 11.75 -8.86
CA ARG A 97 1.98 11.34 -7.47
C ARG A 97 0.60 11.65 -6.91
N ILE A 98 -0.06 10.64 -6.34
CA ILE A 98 -1.35 10.77 -5.69
C ILE A 98 -1.35 10.01 -4.34
N GLY A 99 -1.89 10.63 -3.28
CA GLY A 99 -2.07 9.99 -1.99
C GLY A 99 -3.12 8.86 -2.09
N ILE A 100 -2.85 7.72 -1.46
CA ILE A 100 -3.77 6.58 -1.47
C ILE A 100 -4.32 6.33 -0.08
N ALA A 101 -3.46 6.07 0.89
CA ALA A 101 -3.86 5.66 2.23
C ALA A 101 -2.83 6.05 3.28
N ARG A 102 -3.29 6.11 4.55
CA ARG A 102 -2.45 6.19 5.75
C ARG A 102 -2.74 4.99 6.63
N SER A 103 -1.70 4.30 7.10
CA SER A 103 -1.81 3.27 8.13
C SER A 103 -1.16 3.76 9.41
N ARG A 104 -1.92 3.76 10.51
CA ARG A 104 -1.41 4.04 11.86
C ARG A 104 -0.79 2.77 12.43
N TYR A 105 0.14 2.93 13.37
CA TYR A 105 0.75 1.81 14.06
C TYR A 105 -0.01 1.46 15.33
N GLY A 106 0.08 0.20 15.70
CA GLY A 106 -0.52 -0.35 16.90
C GLY A 106 0.22 -1.59 17.38
N VAL A 107 -0.32 -2.21 18.41
CA VAL A 107 0.17 -3.48 18.94
C VAL A 107 -0.77 -4.59 18.47
N VAL A 108 -0.21 -5.63 17.90
CA VAL A 108 -0.92 -6.88 17.61
C VAL A 108 -0.48 -7.98 18.56
N VAL A 109 -1.45 -8.83 18.91
CA VAL A 109 -1.27 -10.03 19.70
C VAL A 109 -1.88 -11.21 18.96
N ARG A 110 -1.57 -12.43 19.39
CA ARG A 110 -2.18 -13.63 18.83
C ARG A 110 -3.71 -13.60 19.05
N ALA A 111 -4.46 -14.02 18.05
CA ALA A 111 -5.91 -14.10 18.14
C ALA A 111 -6.36 -14.92 19.37
N GLY A 112 -7.31 -14.36 20.14
CA GLY A 112 -7.79 -14.94 21.39
C GLY A 112 -6.87 -14.75 22.60
N ALA A 113 -5.70 -14.13 22.45
CA ALA A 113 -4.87 -13.78 23.61
C ALA A 113 -5.43 -12.56 24.36
N THR A 114 -5.10 -12.45 25.65
CA THR A 114 -5.45 -11.26 26.43
C THR A 114 -4.80 -10.02 25.82
N LYS A 115 -5.62 -9.03 25.46
CA LYS A 115 -5.14 -7.77 24.91
C LYS A 115 -4.53 -6.91 26.02
N PRO A 116 -3.26 -6.52 25.90
CA PRO A 116 -2.65 -5.63 26.87
C PRO A 116 -3.25 -4.22 26.78
N ASP A 117 -3.25 -3.49 27.89
CA ASP A 117 -3.61 -2.08 27.91
C ASP A 117 -2.48 -1.24 27.31
N ILE A 118 -2.79 -0.53 26.23
CA ILE A 118 -1.89 0.42 25.56
C ILE A 118 -2.55 1.80 25.34
N GLY A 119 -3.63 2.09 26.08
CA GLY A 119 -4.43 3.31 25.91
C GLY A 119 -3.73 4.61 26.35
N SER A 120 -2.57 4.53 27.00
CA SER A 120 -1.72 5.67 27.35
C SER A 120 -0.26 5.32 27.12
N VAL A 121 0.60 6.35 27.08
CA VAL A 121 2.06 6.17 26.98
C VAL A 121 2.60 5.29 28.12
N GLU A 122 2.11 5.51 29.33
CA GLU A 122 2.56 4.73 30.50
C GLU A 122 2.08 3.27 30.46
N SER A 123 0.85 3.00 30.01
CA SER A 123 0.38 1.63 29.89
C SER A 123 1.09 0.92 28.71
N PHE A 124 1.37 1.61 27.61
CA PHE A 124 2.18 1.09 26.52
C PHE A 124 3.61 0.72 26.99
N LYS A 125 4.28 1.60 27.74
CA LYS A 125 5.60 1.31 28.33
C LYS A 125 5.56 0.08 29.22
N ARG A 126 4.58 -0.03 30.14
CA ARG A 126 4.41 -1.20 31.01
C ARG A 126 4.19 -2.48 30.19
N THR A 127 3.39 -2.40 29.13
CA THR A 127 3.15 -3.54 28.24
C THR A 127 4.47 -4.04 27.63
N LEU A 128 5.30 -3.18 27.09
CA LEU A 128 6.60 -3.57 26.52
C LEU A 128 7.55 -4.14 27.59
N LEU A 129 7.58 -3.52 28.78
CA LEU A 129 8.42 -4.01 29.89
C LEU A 129 7.99 -5.38 30.42
N ASN A 130 6.70 -5.69 30.38
CA ASN A 130 6.15 -6.95 30.90
C ASN A 130 6.08 -8.06 29.83
N ALA A 131 6.12 -7.73 28.55
CA ALA A 131 6.10 -8.68 27.47
C ALA A 131 7.29 -9.66 27.57
N LYS A 132 7.04 -10.93 27.22
CA LYS A 132 8.08 -11.99 27.18
C LYS A 132 8.96 -11.84 25.93
N SER A 133 8.36 -11.47 24.82
CA SER A 133 9.04 -11.25 23.53
C SER A 133 8.31 -10.22 22.69
N ILE A 134 9.06 -9.44 21.94
CA ILE A 134 8.57 -8.30 21.17
C ILE A 134 9.20 -8.34 19.78
N THR A 135 8.41 -8.02 18.78
CA THR A 135 8.93 -7.72 17.44
C THR A 135 8.36 -6.41 16.89
N TYR A 136 8.96 -5.89 15.87
CA TYR A 136 8.42 -4.78 15.09
C TYR A 136 8.93 -4.82 13.66
N LEU A 137 8.21 -4.18 12.75
CA LEU A 137 8.67 -4.01 11.37
C LEU A 137 9.93 -3.14 11.37
N PRO A 138 11.04 -3.58 10.73
CA PRO A 138 12.31 -2.86 10.70
C PRO A 138 12.28 -1.65 9.74
N VAL A 139 11.36 -0.73 10.00
CA VAL A 139 11.21 0.54 9.27
C VAL A 139 11.42 1.72 10.22
N PRO A 140 11.79 2.89 9.71
CA PRO A 140 11.92 4.10 10.53
C PRO A 140 10.63 4.39 11.31
N GLY A 141 10.78 4.85 12.55
CA GLY A 141 9.68 5.25 13.42
C GLY A 141 9.63 4.44 14.72
N VAL A 142 9.49 3.11 14.67
CA VAL A 142 9.40 2.28 15.89
C VAL A 142 10.70 2.26 16.69
N PRO A 143 11.90 2.06 16.10
CA PRO A 143 13.15 2.15 16.84
C PRO A 143 13.35 3.50 17.52
N GLN A 144 13.06 4.60 16.81
CA GLN A 144 13.15 5.96 17.36
C GLN A 144 12.16 6.20 18.48
N LEU A 145 10.94 5.64 18.38
CA LEU A 145 9.98 5.71 19.49
C LEU A 145 10.48 4.98 20.72
N ILE A 146 10.97 3.75 20.57
CA ILE A 146 11.53 2.94 21.67
C ILE A 146 12.67 3.69 22.37
N GLU A 147 13.56 4.31 21.60
CA GLU A 147 14.66 5.13 22.13
C GLU A 147 14.16 6.38 22.86
N LYS A 148 13.22 7.14 22.26
CA LYS A 148 12.58 8.32 22.88
C LYS A 148 11.88 7.98 24.18
N LEU A 149 11.31 6.80 24.31
CA LEU A 149 10.65 6.33 25.53
C LEU A 149 11.63 5.80 26.58
N GLY A 150 12.93 5.72 26.28
CA GLY A 150 13.96 5.19 27.18
C GLY A 150 13.86 3.68 27.40
N LEU A 151 13.29 2.94 26.46
CA LEU A 151 13.04 1.51 26.61
C LEU A 151 14.09 0.63 25.94
N LYS A 152 14.99 1.20 25.12
CA LYS A 152 15.91 0.47 24.24
C LYS A 152 16.66 -0.65 24.98
N ASP A 153 17.34 -0.32 26.07
CA ASP A 153 18.13 -1.29 26.84
C ASP A 153 17.25 -2.28 27.61
N ALA A 154 16.14 -1.78 28.16
CA ALA A 154 15.23 -2.57 29.01
C ALA A 154 14.52 -3.70 28.24
N ILE A 155 14.30 -3.53 26.92
CA ILE A 155 13.62 -4.54 26.09
C ILE A 155 14.58 -5.24 25.11
N ALA A 156 15.84 -4.86 25.06
CA ALA A 156 16.80 -5.38 24.07
C ALA A 156 16.86 -6.90 24.02
N SER A 157 16.88 -7.57 25.19
CA SER A 157 16.93 -9.04 25.28
C SER A 157 15.62 -9.74 24.86
N LYS A 158 14.54 -9.00 24.66
CA LYS A 158 13.22 -9.50 24.27
C LYS A 158 12.90 -9.27 22.79
N LEU A 159 13.76 -8.55 22.09
CA LEU A 159 13.52 -8.16 20.70
C LEU A 159 13.95 -9.25 19.74
N THR A 160 13.05 -9.59 18.83
CA THR A 160 13.32 -10.39 17.64
C THR A 160 12.95 -9.54 16.43
N ILE A 161 13.94 -9.07 15.67
CA ILE A 161 13.71 -8.19 14.52
C ILE A 161 13.95 -9.00 13.24
N PRO A 162 12.90 -9.29 12.46
CA PRO A 162 13.05 -10.00 11.20
C PRO A 162 13.62 -9.07 10.12
N ASP A 163 14.25 -9.66 9.11
CA ASP A 163 14.73 -8.93 7.94
C ASP A 163 13.59 -8.54 6.98
N ASP A 164 12.48 -9.29 7.04
CA ASP A 164 11.29 -9.11 6.20
C ASP A 164 10.06 -8.62 7.00
N ASP A 165 9.01 -8.26 6.27
CA ASP A 165 7.71 -7.83 6.83
C ASP A 165 6.86 -9.03 7.30
N ILE A 166 7.38 -9.78 8.28
CA ILE A 166 6.74 -10.98 8.86
C ILE A 166 6.44 -10.86 10.35
N SER A 167 6.51 -9.66 10.92
CA SER A 167 6.34 -9.45 12.36
C SER A 167 4.98 -9.95 12.89
N ALA A 168 3.89 -9.72 12.16
CA ALA A 168 2.57 -10.21 12.55
C ALA A 168 2.46 -11.74 12.41
N GLU A 169 3.10 -12.33 11.43
CA GLU A 169 3.16 -13.78 11.22
C GLU A 169 3.89 -14.49 12.36
N LEU A 170 4.97 -13.91 12.90
CA LEU A 170 5.67 -14.45 14.09
C LEU A 170 4.75 -14.49 15.31
N VAL A 171 3.92 -13.44 15.49
CA VAL A 171 2.90 -13.41 16.54
C VAL A 171 1.81 -14.45 16.29
N ALA A 172 1.32 -14.58 15.07
CA ALA A 172 0.29 -15.57 14.72
C ALA A 172 0.73 -17.00 15.03
N LYS A 173 2.01 -17.34 14.77
CA LYS A 173 2.62 -18.64 15.08
C LYS A 173 2.90 -18.83 16.57
N GLY A 174 2.86 -17.76 17.38
CA GLY A 174 3.21 -17.80 18.81
C GLY A 174 4.72 -17.82 19.07
N GLU A 175 5.55 -17.51 18.08
CA GLU A 175 7.00 -17.37 18.22
C GLU A 175 7.38 -16.11 19.00
N VAL A 176 6.54 -15.06 18.87
CA VAL A 176 6.65 -13.79 19.60
C VAL A 176 5.31 -13.43 20.22
N GLU A 177 5.33 -12.81 21.42
CA GLU A 177 4.12 -12.49 22.18
C GLU A 177 3.34 -11.33 21.56
N LEU A 178 4.04 -10.26 21.17
CA LEU A 178 3.41 -9.08 20.57
C LEU A 178 4.30 -8.42 19.51
N ALA A 179 3.65 -7.71 18.58
CA ALA A 179 4.36 -6.92 17.59
C ALA A 179 3.85 -5.47 17.53
N ILE A 180 4.77 -4.53 17.32
CA ILE A 180 4.45 -3.14 16.99
C ILE A 180 4.52 -2.98 15.47
N VAL A 181 3.37 -2.93 14.83
CA VAL A 181 3.25 -2.96 13.37
C VAL A 181 2.21 -1.97 12.86
N ALA A 182 2.17 -1.74 11.56
CA ALA A 182 1.04 -1.04 10.93
C ALA A 182 -0.27 -1.78 11.24
N ALA A 183 -1.30 -1.06 11.70
CA ALA A 183 -2.56 -1.64 12.14
C ALA A 183 -3.23 -2.51 11.05
N THR A 184 -3.00 -2.18 9.77
CA THR A 184 -3.50 -2.99 8.64
C THR A 184 -3.07 -4.47 8.72
N GLN A 185 -1.95 -4.79 9.38
CA GLN A 185 -1.51 -6.19 9.53
C GLN A 185 -2.47 -7.02 10.40
N ALA A 186 -3.17 -6.39 11.33
CA ALA A 186 -4.22 -7.06 12.10
C ALA A 186 -5.43 -7.49 11.25
N PHE A 187 -5.64 -6.84 10.11
CA PHE A 187 -6.75 -7.12 9.18
C PHE A 187 -6.34 -8.04 8.02
N THR A 188 -5.04 -8.19 7.78
CA THR A 188 -4.51 -8.91 6.62
C THR A 188 -3.70 -10.15 6.97
N THR A 189 -3.36 -10.35 8.26
CA THR A 189 -2.65 -11.54 8.75
C THR A 189 -3.60 -12.38 9.60
N HIS A 190 -3.86 -13.61 9.17
CA HIS A 190 -4.68 -14.53 9.96
C HIS A 190 -3.98 -14.92 11.26
N GLY A 191 -4.74 -15.05 12.33
CA GLY A 191 -4.23 -15.52 13.63
C GLY A 191 -3.68 -14.42 14.54
N VAL A 192 -3.85 -13.14 14.18
CA VAL A 192 -3.56 -11.99 15.04
C VAL A 192 -4.77 -11.08 15.21
N GLU A 193 -4.75 -10.30 16.28
CA GLU A 193 -5.74 -9.25 16.58
C GLU A 193 -5.03 -7.98 17.01
N LEU A 194 -5.63 -6.84 16.64
CA LEU A 194 -5.20 -5.54 17.15
C LEU A 194 -5.56 -5.41 18.63
N ALA A 195 -4.55 -5.22 19.48
CA ALA A 195 -4.76 -4.87 20.89
C ALA A 195 -5.20 -3.40 21.00
N GLY A 196 -4.61 -2.51 20.20
CA GLY A 196 -4.96 -1.11 20.11
C GLY A 196 -3.99 -0.35 19.20
N LEU A 197 -4.34 0.89 18.86
CA LEU A 197 -3.43 1.83 18.20
C LEU A 197 -2.49 2.45 19.23
N LEU A 198 -1.31 2.90 18.80
CA LEU A 198 -0.43 3.69 19.65
C LEU A 198 -1.16 4.95 20.13
N PRO A 199 -0.94 5.36 21.40
CA PRO A 199 -1.46 6.62 21.94
C PRO A 199 -1.13 7.82 21.05
N ALA A 200 -2.02 8.82 21.00
CA ALA A 200 -1.88 9.98 20.11
C ALA A 200 -0.56 10.74 20.33
N GLU A 201 -0.06 10.79 21.56
CA GLU A 201 1.19 11.48 21.92
C GLU A 201 2.44 10.82 21.34
N ILE A 202 2.33 9.55 20.95
CA ILE A 202 3.41 8.73 20.39
C ILE A 202 2.99 8.07 19.08
N GLU A 203 2.02 8.64 18.40
CA GLU A 203 1.51 8.10 17.14
C GLU A 203 2.64 7.98 16.10
N ILE A 204 2.68 6.83 15.46
CA ILE A 204 3.43 6.59 14.23
C ILE A 204 2.42 6.24 13.15
N SER A 205 2.61 6.79 11.96
CA SER A 205 1.83 6.43 10.79
C SER A 205 2.72 6.38 9.55
N THR A 206 2.32 5.57 8.57
CA THR A 206 2.93 5.54 7.25
C THR A 206 1.87 5.91 6.23
N GLU A 207 2.14 6.95 5.45
CA GLU A 207 1.37 7.28 4.26
C GLU A 207 1.86 6.47 3.07
N PHE A 208 0.96 6.17 2.16
CA PHE A 208 1.24 5.52 0.89
C PHE A 208 0.71 6.39 -0.25
N ALA A 209 1.53 6.57 -1.26
CA ALA A 209 1.15 7.28 -2.47
C ALA A 209 1.51 6.45 -3.69
N GLY A 210 0.76 6.61 -4.76
CA GLY A 210 1.03 6.02 -6.06
C GLY A 210 1.73 7.00 -6.98
N ALA A 211 2.53 6.48 -7.93
CA ALA A 211 3.15 7.26 -8.98
C ALA A 211 3.38 6.40 -10.23
N ILE A 212 3.50 7.06 -11.39
CA ILE A 212 3.68 6.42 -12.70
C ILE A 212 5.16 6.40 -13.06
N SER A 213 5.63 5.29 -13.60
CA SER A 213 6.98 5.16 -14.17
C SER A 213 7.19 6.17 -15.30
N ALA A 214 8.35 6.83 -15.30
CA ALA A 214 8.74 7.73 -16.41
C ALA A 214 8.97 6.96 -17.73
N ALA A 215 9.20 5.65 -17.66
CA ALA A 215 9.41 4.75 -18.80
C ALA A 215 8.18 3.86 -19.10
N SER A 216 7.01 4.15 -18.48
CA SER A 216 5.80 3.36 -18.75
C SER A 216 5.39 3.46 -20.20
N ALA A 217 5.15 2.31 -20.83
CA ALA A 217 4.56 2.25 -22.17
C ALA A 217 3.05 2.50 -22.16
N ASN A 218 2.41 2.46 -20.96
CA ASN A 218 0.96 2.54 -20.78
C ASN A 218 0.56 3.63 -19.77
N PRO A 219 1.02 4.91 -19.93
CA PRO A 219 0.83 5.94 -18.90
C PRO A 219 -0.64 6.27 -18.63
N ASP A 220 -1.52 6.19 -19.62
CA ASP A 220 -2.96 6.46 -19.46
C ASP A 220 -3.65 5.32 -18.67
N ALA A 221 -3.31 4.07 -18.94
CA ALA A 221 -3.80 2.93 -18.18
C ALA A 221 -3.27 2.97 -16.74
N ALA A 222 -2.01 3.34 -16.53
CA ALA A 222 -1.41 3.55 -15.21
C ALA A 222 -2.13 4.68 -14.44
N ARG A 223 -2.47 5.77 -15.12
CA ARG A 223 -3.25 6.88 -14.54
C ARG A 223 -4.64 6.43 -14.14
N SER A 224 -5.32 5.63 -14.98
CA SER A 224 -6.65 5.10 -14.67
C SER A 224 -6.63 4.22 -13.41
N LEU A 225 -5.57 3.42 -13.21
CA LEU A 225 -5.38 2.64 -12.00
C LEU A 225 -5.21 3.54 -10.77
N LEU A 226 -4.41 4.60 -10.84
CA LEU A 226 -4.23 5.54 -9.72
C LEU A 226 -5.54 6.24 -9.36
N VAL A 227 -6.32 6.66 -10.35
CA VAL A 227 -7.66 7.24 -10.13
C VAL A 227 -8.60 6.23 -9.47
N PHE A 228 -8.58 4.97 -9.93
CA PHE A 228 -9.38 3.90 -9.34
C PHE A 228 -9.01 3.66 -7.86
N LEU A 229 -7.70 3.67 -7.52
CA LEU A 229 -7.20 3.49 -6.16
C LEU A 229 -7.54 4.64 -5.20
N THR A 230 -8.02 5.77 -5.71
CA THR A 230 -8.51 6.91 -4.90
C THR A 230 -10.02 7.10 -4.99
N GLY A 231 -10.70 6.24 -5.76
CA GLY A 231 -12.14 6.26 -5.94
C GLY A 231 -12.92 5.71 -4.73
N PRO A 232 -14.25 5.84 -4.75
CA PRO A 232 -15.12 5.44 -3.63
C PRO A 232 -14.92 3.98 -3.19
N ARG A 233 -14.81 3.06 -4.13
CA ARG A 233 -14.61 1.63 -3.86
C ARG A 233 -13.29 1.35 -3.14
N ALA A 234 -12.20 1.99 -3.58
CA ALA A 234 -10.91 1.87 -2.92
C ALA A 234 -10.96 2.47 -1.51
N LYS A 235 -11.59 3.63 -1.32
CA LYS A 235 -11.75 4.26 0.00
C LYS A 235 -12.52 3.38 0.99
N GLU A 236 -13.55 2.70 0.54
CA GLU A 236 -14.29 1.72 1.35
C GLU A 236 -13.37 0.55 1.76
N THR A 237 -12.65 -0.04 0.81
CA THR A 237 -11.73 -1.16 1.06
C THR A 237 -10.59 -0.76 1.98
N ILE A 238 -10.00 0.43 1.80
CA ILE A 238 -8.95 0.99 2.65
C ILE A 238 -9.42 1.06 4.10
N ARG A 239 -10.64 1.59 4.36
CA ARG A 239 -11.21 1.64 5.72
C ARG A 239 -11.47 0.25 6.29
N ALA A 240 -11.99 -0.67 5.49
CA ALA A 240 -12.24 -2.05 5.91
C ALA A 240 -10.95 -2.80 6.31
N GLN A 241 -9.79 -2.35 5.80
CA GLN A 241 -8.48 -2.88 6.15
C GLN A 241 -7.76 -2.08 7.26
N GLY A 242 -8.48 -1.24 8.01
CA GLY A 242 -7.93 -0.49 9.14
C GLY A 242 -7.01 0.67 8.76
N MET A 243 -7.15 1.19 7.54
CA MET A 243 -6.42 2.35 7.05
C MET A 243 -7.34 3.55 6.85
N GLU A 244 -6.75 4.74 6.74
CA GLU A 244 -7.41 6.00 6.41
C GLU A 244 -7.15 6.32 4.93
N PRO A 245 -8.19 6.52 4.08
CA PRO A 245 -7.98 6.99 2.71
C PRO A 245 -7.52 8.46 2.72
N LEU A 246 -6.64 8.80 1.80
CA LEU A 246 -6.13 10.17 1.59
C LEU A 246 -6.88 10.89 0.48
#